data_6e1709d12b43b6e64ef0953c15b570ba
#
_entry.id   6e1709d12b43b6e64ef0953c15b570ba
#
_cell.length_a   1.000
_cell.length_b   1.000
_cell.length_c   1.000
_cell.angle_alpha   90.00
_cell.angle_beta   90.00
_cell.angle_gamma   90.00
#
_symmetry.space_group_name_H-M   'P 1'
#
loop_
_entity.id
_entity.type
_entity.pdbx_description
1 polymer ?
#
loop_
_entity_poly.entity_id
_entity_poly.type
_entity_poly.pdbx_seq_one_letter_code
_entity_poly.pdbx_strand_id
1 'polypeptide(L)'
;MLFRSIVAGERHLTLLGATGTGKTFTVAQVVERLQRPTLVMAPNKSLAAQLANEFREFFPENAVEYFVSYYDYYQPEAYVPQTDTFIEKDASINDEIERLRHSATAALLSRRDVLIVASVSAIYGLGSPDEYLGQILRLHRGVATDRDFAMQRL
;
A
#
# COMPACT_ATOMS: atom_id res chain seq x y z
N MET A 1 1.85 -3.85 27.22
CA MET A 1 1.61 -2.43 27.48
C MET A 1 0.98 -1.80 26.24
N LEU A 2 1.61 -1.77 25.07
CA LEU A 2 1.10 -1.15 23.83
C LEU A 2 -0.33 -1.57 23.47
N PHE A 3 -0.61 -2.87 23.42
CA PHE A 3 -1.94 -3.40 23.10
C PHE A 3 -3.02 -2.88 24.04
N ARG A 4 -2.75 -2.86 25.36
CA ARG A 4 -3.72 -2.37 26.37
C ARG A 4 -4.05 -0.90 26.18
N SER A 5 -3.04 -0.07 25.88
CA SER A 5 -3.23 1.36 25.61
C SER A 5 -4.11 1.61 24.38
N ILE A 6 -3.88 0.86 23.28
CA ILE A 6 -4.70 0.97 22.07
C ILE A 6 -6.15 0.55 22.35
N VAL A 7 -6.36 -0.53 23.07
CA VAL A 7 -7.71 -0.99 23.45
C VAL A 7 -8.41 -0.02 24.38
N ALA A 8 -7.66 0.69 25.22
CA ALA A 8 -8.17 1.75 26.10
C ALA A 8 -8.51 3.06 25.35
N GLY A 9 -8.25 3.13 24.04
CA GLY A 9 -8.59 4.28 23.20
C GLY A 9 -7.50 5.33 23.04
N GLU A 10 -6.27 5.03 23.50
CA GLU A 10 -5.12 5.92 23.26
C GLU A 10 -4.87 6.07 21.76
N ARG A 11 -4.87 7.32 21.29
CA ARG A 11 -4.75 7.63 19.86
C ARG A 11 -3.31 7.73 19.39
N HIS A 12 -2.40 8.12 20.27
CA HIS A 12 -0.99 8.36 19.95
C HIS A 12 -0.09 7.62 20.93
N LEU A 13 0.73 6.75 20.40
CA LEU A 13 1.68 5.95 21.17
C LEU A 13 3.05 5.99 20.49
N THR A 14 4.11 6.09 21.28
CA THR A 14 5.49 6.03 20.80
C THR A 14 6.17 4.77 21.32
N LEU A 15 6.66 3.93 20.39
CA LEU A 15 7.50 2.79 20.69
C LEU A 15 8.97 3.17 20.50
N LEU A 16 9.66 3.48 21.60
CA LEU A 16 11.07 3.82 21.57
C LEU A 16 11.93 2.56 21.72
N GLY A 17 12.92 2.43 20.85
CA GLY A 17 13.88 1.32 20.91
C GLY A 17 14.99 1.50 19.86
N ALA A 18 16.19 1.00 20.18
CA ALA A 18 17.31 0.97 19.25
C ALA A 18 17.02 0.06 18.04
N THR A 19 17.85 0.15 17.00
CA THR A 19 17.79 -0.78 15.86
C THR A 19 18.04 -2.22 16.36
N GLY A 20 17.32 -3.20 15.81
CA GLY A 20 17.47 -4.61 16.19
C GLY A 20 16.76 -5.03 17.50
N THR A 21 16.02 -4.15 18.17
CA THR A 21 15.32 -4.49 19.44
C THR A 21 13.95 -5.15 19.25
N GLY A 22 13.61 -5.59 18.05
CA GLY A 22 12.35 -6.29 17.77
C GLY A 22 11.13 -5.38 17.73
N LYS A 23 11.28 -4.09 17.34
CA LYS A 23 10.13 -3.16 17.22
C LYS A 23 9.09 -3.67 16.22
N THR A 24 9.52 -4.13 15.03
CA THR A 24 8.63 -4.67 14.01
C THR A 24 7.86 -5.88 14.53
N PHE A 25 8.54 -6.81 15.19
CA PHE A 25 7.89 -7.97 15.82
C PHE A 25 6.87 -7.55 16.89
N THR A 26 7.21 -6.56 17.71
CA THR A 26 6.28 -6.03 18.73
C THR A 26 5.02 -5.45 18.09
N VAL A 27 5.17 -4.69 16.99
CA VAL A 27 4.05 -4.14 16.23
C VAL A 27 3.23 -5.27 15.60
N ALA A 28 3.88 -6.28 15.01
CA ALA A 28 3.20 -7.45 14.44
C ALA A 28 2.31 -8.15 15.50
N GLN A 29 2.82 -8.38 16.70
CA GLN A 29 2.05 -8.96 17.79
C GLN A 29 0.86 -8.09 18.24
N VAL A 30 0.95 -6.79 18.12
CA VAL A 30 -0.18 -5.88 18.36
C VAL A 30 -1.22 -6.00 17.27
N VAL A 31 -0.81 -5.99 16.00
CA VAL A 31 -1.69 -6.14 14.83
C VAL A 31 -2.44 -7.47 14.90
N GLU A 32 -1.74 -8.58 15.19
CA GLU A 32 -2.32 -9.91 15.33
C GLU A 32 -3.45 -9.92 16.38
N ARG A 33 -3.24 -9.28 17.52
CA ARG A 33 -4.24 -9.24 18.59
C ARG A 33 -5.40 -8.31 18.35
N LEU A 34 -5.18 -7.22 17.61
CA LEU A 34 -6.22 -6.23 17.32
C LEU A 34 -7.15 -6.68 16.19
N GLN A 35 -6.66 -7.46 15.24
CA GLN A 35 -7.40 -7.95 14.06
C GLN A 35 -8.13 -6.80 13.30
N ARG A 36 -7.42 -5.69 13.10
CA ARG A 36 -7.93 -4.50 12.41
C ARG A 36 -7.11 -4.23 11.17
N PRO A 37 -7.71 -3.71 10.09
CA PRO A 37 -6.95 -3.17 8.95
C PRO A 37 -5.89 -2.20 9.44
N THR A 38 -4.65 -2.40 9.00
CA THR A 38 -3.49 -1.68 9.51
C THR A 38 -2.73 -1.03 8.38
N LEU A 39 -2.38 0.24 8.53
CA LEU A 39 -1.48 0.97 7.64
C LEU A 39 -0.14 1.21 8.33
N VAL A 40 0.93 0.74 7.70
CA VAL A 40 2.31 0.97 8.12
C VAL A 40 2.94 1.94 7.12
N MET A 41 3.36 3.11 7.57
CA MET A 41 4.01 4.11 6.72
C MET A 41 5.51 4.11 6.93
N ALA A 42 6.25 4.01 5.82
CA ALA A 42 7.70 4.11 5.80
C ALA A 42 8.17 5.38 5.06
N PRO A 43 9.32 5.97 5.41
CA PRO A 43 9.80 7.20 4.80
C PRO A 43 10.23 7.06 3.33
N ASN A 44 10.53 5.84 2.88
CA ASN A 44 10.96 5.58 1.50
C ASN A 44 10.54 4.17 1.02
N LYS A 45 10.67 3.94 -0.31
CA LYS A 45 10.30 2.68 -0.95
C LYS A 45 11.10 1.48 -0.43
N SER A 46 12.40 1.64 -0.21
CA SER A 46 13.29 0.55 0.23
C SER A 46 12.91 0.02 1.61
N LEU A 47 12.67 0.93 2.56
CA LEU A 47 12.22 0.54 3.90
C LEU A 47 10.79 -0.02 3.87
N ALA A 48 9.91 0.52 3.03
CA ALA A 48 8.58 -0.05 2.83
C ALA A 48 8.65 -1.48 2.30
N ALA A 49 9.53 -1.77 1.32
CA ALA A 49 9.73 -3.12 0.79
C ALA A 49 10.26 -4.08 1.85
N GLN A 50 11.26 -3.66 2.63
CA GLN A 50 11.79 -4.46 3.74
C GLN A 50 10.69 -4.80 4.76
N LEU A 51 9.95 -3.81 5.23
CA LEU A 51 8.86 -4.00 6.18
C LEU A 51 7.74 -4.89 5.62
N ALA A 52 7.39 -4.73 4.33
CA ALA A 52 6.39 -5.59 3.69
C ALA A 52 6.84 -7.06 3.69
N ASN A 53 8.11 -7.34 3.42
CA ASN A 53 8.65 -8.69 3.47
C ASN A 53 8.66 -9.25 4.90
N GLU A 54 9.12 -8.47 5.90
CA GLU A 54 9.07 -8.88 7.30
C GLU A 54 7.63 -9.19 7.76
N PHE A 55 6.65 -8.36 7.38
CA PHE A 55 5.25 -8.61 7.74
C PHE A 55 4.65 -9.81 7.02
N ARG A 56 5.05 -10.11 5.77
CA ARG A 56 4.62 -11.34 5.07
C ARG A 56 5.12 -12.61 5.77
N GLU A 57 6.31 -12.58 6.36
CA GLU A 57 6.81 -13.68 7.18
C GLU A 57 6.01 -13.87 8.46
N PHE A 58 5.58 -12.78 9.10
CA PHE A 58 4.74 -12.84 10.30
C PHE A 58 3.28 -13.21 10.01
N PHE A 59 2.78 -12.88 8.83
CA PHE A 59 1.37 -13.01 8.45
C PHE A 59 1.21 -13.71 7.08
N PRO A 60 1.54 -15.01 6.98
CA PRO A 60 1.55 -15.71 5.69
C PRO A 60 0.15 -15.86 5.04
N GLU A 61 -0.93 -15.76 5.82
CA GLU A 61 -2.31 -15.92 5.34
C GLU A 61 -3.06 -14.57 5.17
N ASN A 62 -2.51 -13.50 5.73
CA ASN A 62 -3.12 -12.18 5.65
C ASN A 62 -2.79 -11.49 4.31
N ALA A 63 -3.62 -10.51 3.94
CA ALA A 63 -3.31 -9.64 2.83
C ALA A 63 -2.25 -8.59 3.26
N VAL A 64 -0.97 -8.91 3.09
CA VAL A 64 0.14 -7.97 3.31
C VAL A 64 0.50 -7.32 1.99
N GLU A 65 0.04 -6.09 1.82
CA GLU A 65 0.11 -5.35 0.57
C GLU A 65 1.20 -4.27 0.60
N TYR A 66 1.76 -4.00 -0.57
CA TYR A 66 2.81 -3.00 -0.76
C TYR A 66 2.27 -1.83 -1.59
N PHE A 67 2.32 -0.62 -1.04
CA PHE A 67 1.73 0.56 -1.65
C PHE A 67 2.72 1.72 -1.70
N VAL A 68 3.33 1.93 -2.86
CA VAL A 68 4.32 2.99 -3.09
C VAL A 68 4.00 3.76 -4.36
N SER A 69 4.73 4.85 -4.63
CA SER A 69 4.62 5.57 -5.88
C SER A 69 4.98 4.69 -7.08
N TYR A 70 4.17 4.72 -8.14
CA TYR A 70 4.42 4.00 -9.37
C TYR A 70 5.47 4.63 -10.28
N TYR A 71 5.93 5.86 -9.96
CA TYR A 71 7.09 6.45 -10.64
C TYR A 71 8.39 5.90 -10.06
N ASP A 72 9.19 5.26 -10.90
CA ASP A 72 10.54 4.81 -10.53
C ASP A 72 11.56 5.92 -10.73
N TYR A 73 11.37 6.73 -11.75
CA TYR A 73 12.23 7.85 -12.10
C TYR A 73 11.37 9.07 -12.43
N TYR A 74 11.79 10.21 -11.93
CA TYR A 74 11.20 11.51 -12.28
C TYR A 74 12.34 12.50 -12.54
N GLN A 75 12.47 12.93 -13.78
CA GLN A 75 13.36 14.01 -14.19
C GLN A 75 12.50 15.22 -14.52
N PRO A 76 12.60 16.31 -13.75
CA PRO A 76 11.92 17.55 -14.10
C PRO A 76 12.52 18.17 -15.34
N GLU A 77 11.72 18.94 -16.06
CA GLU A 77 12.20 19.78 -17.15
C GLU A 77 13.27 20.73 -16.63
N ALA A 78 14.38 20.83 -17.35
CA ALA A 78 15.45 21.76 -17.03
C ALA A 78 16.08 22.33 -18.32
N TYR A 79 16.38 23.62 -18.31
CA TYR A 79 17.15 24.25 -19.33
C TYR A 79 18.54 24.62 -18.79
N VAL A 80 19.58 24.16 -19.48
CA VAL A 80 20.97 24.46 -19.12
C VAL A 80 21.51 25.53 -20.09
N PRO A 81 21.51 26.81 -19.72
CA PRO A 81 21.88 27.93 -20.62
C PRO A 81 23.31 27.85 -21.15
N GLN A 82 24.22 27.21 -20.39
CA GLN A 82 25.64 27.12 -20.75
C GLN A 82 25.90 26.20 -21.95
N THR A 83 25.03 25.23 -22.18
CA THR A 83 25.15 24.26 -23.26
C THR A 83 23.99 24.30 -24.24
N ASP A 84 23.09 25.28 -24.07
CA ASP A 84 21.84 25.40 -24.84
C ASP A 84 21.07 24.05 -24.92
N THR A 85 21.05 23.35 -23.80
CA THR A 85 20.45 22.03 -23.73
C THR A 85 19.14 22.09 -22.96
N PHE A 86 18.05 21.64 -23.60
CA PHE A 86 16.75 21.41 -22.96
C PHE A 86 16.68 19.96 -22.55
N ILE A 87 16.47 19.70 -21.26
CA ILE A 87 16.23 18.38 -20.68
C ILE A 87 14.73 18.22 -20.58
N GLU A 88 14.18 17.30 -21.35
CA GLU A 88 12.75 17.00 -21.33
C GLU A 88 12.36 16.28 -20.02
N LYS A 89 11.12 16.50 -19.61
CA LYS A 89 10.53 15.76 -18.50
C LYS A 89 10.47 14.27 -18.86
N ASP A 90 11.08 13.45 -18.02
CA ASP A 90 11.01 12.00 -18.13
C ASP A 90 10.43 11.40 -16.85
N ALA A 91 9.46 10.49 -17.01
CA ALA A 91 8.84 9.77 -15.91
C ALA A 91 8.45 8.38 -16.40
N SER A 92 9.16 7.37 -15.89
CA SER A 92 8.81 5.99 -16.15
C SER A 92 7.78 5.48 -15.14
N ILE A 93 6.70 4.90 -15.65
CA ILE A 93 5.68 4.23 -14.84
C ILE A 93 6.05 2.75 -14.76
N ASN A 94 6.00 2.20 -13.56
CA ASN A 94 6.24 0.80 -13.31
C ASN A 94 4.89 0.05 -13.20
N ASP A 95 4.55 -0.71 -14.24
CA ASP A 95 3.28 -1.45 -14.33
C ASP A 95 3.11 -2.49 -13.21
N GLU A 96 4.21 -3.04 -12.68
CA GLU A 96 4.16 -3.98 -11.57
C GLU A 96 3.73 -3.26 -10.28
N ILE A 97 4.29 -2.08 -10.02
CA ILE A 97 3.89 -1.26 -8.87
C ILE A 97 2.43 -0.80 -8.99
N GLU A 98 1.98 -0.47 -10.20
CA GLU A 98 0.59 -0.13 -10.44
C GLU A 98 -0.34 -1.29 -10.08
N ARG A 99 -0.02 -2.50 -10.52
CA ARG A 99 -0.76 -3.72 -10.14
C ARG A 99 -0.78 -3.95 -8.63
N LEU A 100 0.36 -3.74 -7.94
CA LEU A 100 0.43 -3.87 -6.48
C LEU A 100 -0.44 -2.83 -5.76
N ARG A 101 -0.53 -1.60 -6.28
CA ARG A 101 -1.42 -0.56 -5.75
C ARG A 101 -2.90 -0.93 -5.92
N HIS A 102 -3.27 -1.45 -7.08
CA HIS A 102 -4.63 -1.95 -7.31
C HIS A 102 -4.95 -3.15 -6.42
N SER A 103 -4.01 -4.09 -6.23
CA SER A 103 -4.15 -5.20 -5.30
C SER A 103 -4.41 -4.71 -3.87
N ALA A 104 -3.61 -3.76 -3.40
CA ALA A 104 -3.77 -3.18 -2.07
C ALA A 104 -5.14 -2.51 -1.88
N THR A 105 -5.59 -1.76 -2.89
CA THR A 105 -6.90 -1.11 -2.85
C THR A 105 -8.03 -2.14 -2.84
N ALA A 106 -7.96 -3.15 -3.70
CA ALA A 106 -8.94 -4.23 -3.75
C ALA A 106 -8.99 -5.04 -2.44
N ALA A 107 -7.82 -5.35 -1.86
CA ALA A 107 -7.73 -6.04 -0.57
C ALA A 107 -8.37 -5.22 0.54
N LEU A 108 -8.07 -3.91 0.62
CA LEU A 108 -8.64 -3.02 1.64
C LEU A 108 -10.17 -2.95 1.58
N LEU A 109 -10.74 -2.99 0.37
CA LEU A 109 -12.19 -2.90 0.15
C LEU A 109 -12.91 -4.25 0.30
N SER A 110 -12.19 -5.38 0.31
CA SER A 110 -12.80 -6.72 0.30
C SER A 110 -12.44 -7.58 1.51
N ARG A 111 -11.36 -7.29 2.22
CA ARG A 111 -10.85 -8.08 3.35
C ARG A 111 -10.75 -7.24 4.62
N ARG A 112 -10.77 -7.91 5.78
CA ARG A 112 -10.54 -7.27 7.08
C ARG A 112 -9.15 -7.52 7.65
N ASP A 113 -8.49 -8.57 7.20
CA ASP A 113 -7.16 -9.00 7.62
C ASP A 113 -6.05 -8.35 6.77
N VAL A 114 -6.20 -7.06 6.46
CA VAL A 114 -5.32 -6.31 5.56
C VAL A 114 -4.28 -5.54 6.35
N LEU A 115 -3.02 -5.67 5.93
CA LEU A 115 -1.90 -4.85 6.38
C LEU A 115 -1.25 -4.22 5.15
N ILE A 116 -1.34 -2.90 5.03
CA ILE A 116 -0.74 -2.15 3.93
C ILE A 116 0.55 -1.51 4.41
N VAL A 117 1.66 -1.82 3.74
CA VAL A 117 2.93 -1.13 3.96
C VAL A 117 3.14 -0.14 2.83
N ALA A 118 3.16 1.14 3.19
CA ALA A 118 3.17 2.23 2.25
C ALA A 118 4.37 3.17 2.45
N SER A 119 4.78 3.83 1.38
CA SER A 119 5.63 5.02 1.46
C SER A 119 4.76 6.28 1.59
N VAL A 120 5.40 7.44 1.72
CA VAL A 120 4.74 8.75 1.78
C VAL A 120 3.76 9.00 0.62
N SER A 121 3.92 8.32 -0.50
CA SER A 121 3.01 8.42 -1.66
C SER A 121 1.58 7.95 -1.38
N ALA A 122 1.33 7.24 -0.28
CA ALA A 122 -0.01 6.86 0.15
C ALA A 122 -0.90 8.05 0.55
N ILE A 123 -0.31 9.22 0.86
CA ILE A 123 -1.07 10.43 1.17
C ILE A 123 -1.68 11.10 -0.08
N TYR A 124 -1.18 10.76 -1.26
CA TYR A 124 -1.73 11.26 -2.52
C TYR A 124 -2.81 10.30 -3.00
N GLY A 125 -4.05 10.81 -3.06
CA GLY A 125 -5.25 10.01 -3.29
C GLY A 125 -5.27 9.25 -4.61
N LEU A 126 -6.00 8.14 -4.62
CA LEU A 126 -6.33 7.32 -5.79
C LEU A 126 -7.71 7.68 -6.38
N GLY A 127 -8.33 8.77 -5.92
CA GLY A 127 -9.70 9.12 -6.24
C GLY A 127 -10.70 8.71 -5.14
N SER A 128 -11.97 8.73 -5.47
CA SER A 128 -13.04 8.35 -4.54
C SER A 128 -13.12 6.83 -4.37
N PRO A 129 -13.15 6.31 -3.13
CA PRO A 129 -13.40 4.88 -2.89
C PRO A 129 -14.73 4.38 -3.48
N ASP A 130 -15.76 5.24 -3.50
CA ASP A 130 -17.08 4.90 -4.05
C ASP A 130 -17.03 4.75 -5.58
N GLU A 131 -16.29 5.61 -6.27
CA GLU A 131 -16.06 5.49 -7.72
C GLU A 131 -15.28 4.21 -8.04
N TYR A 132 -14.24 3.91 -7.28
CA TYR A 132 -13.47 2.68 -7.44
C TYR A 132 -14.34 1.43 -7.25
N LEU A 133 -15.17 1.39 -6.20
CA LEU A 133 -16.12 0.31 -5.94
C LEU A 133 -17.15 0.16 -7.06
N GLY A 134 -17.59 1.28 -7.65
CA GLY A 134 -18.51 1.32 -8.78
C GLY A 134 -17.96 0.72 -10.07
N GLN A 135 -16.63 0.70 -10.22
CA GLN A 135 -15.94 0.18 -11.42
C GLN A 135 -15.52 -1.28 -11.25
N ILE A 136 -15.63 -1.89 -10.06
CA ILE A 136 -15.24 -3.28 -9.84
C ILE A 136 -16.23 -4.23 -10.50
N LEU A 137 -15.74 -5.08 -11.40
CA LEU A 137 -16.44 -6.26 -11.90
C LEU A 137 -16.03 -7.49 -11.07
N ARG A 138 -16.97 -8.02 -10.28
CA ARG A 138 -16.71 -9.21 -9.46
C ARG A 138 -17.14 -10.47 -10.22
N LEU A 139 -16.17 -11.35 -10.50
CA LEU A 139 -16.39 -12.65 -11.11
C LEU A 139 -16.04 -13.74 -10.11
N HIS A 140 -16.91 -14.74 -9.97
CA HIS A 140 -16.69 -15.88 -9.09
C HIS A 140 -16.56 -17.17 -9.91
N ARG A 141 -15.53 -17.95 -9.63
CA ARG A 141 -15.33 -19.24 -10.30
C ARG A 141 -16.52 -20.18 -10.03
N GLY A 142 -17.07 -20.75 -11.10
CA GLY A 142 -18.24 -21.66 -11.01
C GLY A 142 -19.59 -20.96 -10.98
N VAL A 143 -19.65 -19.64 -11.00
CA VAL A 143 -20.90 -18.88 -11.13
C VAL A 143 -21.05 -18.39 -12.56
N ALA A 144 -22.20 -18.71 -13.19
CA ALA A 144 -22.49 -18.20 -14.52
C ALA A 144 -22.67 -16.68 -14.49
N THR A 145 -21.93 -15.99 -15.33
CA THR A 145 -22.02 -14.53 -15.50
C THR A 145 -22.39 -14.25 -16.95
N ASP A 146 -23.33 -13.34 -17.16
CA ASP A 146 -23.70 -12.89 -18.51
C ASP A 146 -22.48 -12.21 -19.17
N ARG A 147 -22.12 -12.71 -20.36
CA ARG A 147 -20.94 -12.21 -21.10
C ARG A 147 -21.10 -10.76 -21.51
N ASP A 148 -22.28 -10.39 -22.00
CA ASP A 148 -22.50 -9.06 -22.56
C ASP A 148 -22.53 -8.00 -21.43
N PHE A 149 -23.07 -8.36 -20.26
CA PHE A 149 -22.96 -7.57 -19.05
C PHE A 149 -21.49 -7.39 -18.61
N ALA A 150 -20.69 -8.46 -18.62
CA ALA A 150 -19.28 -8.38 -18.26
C ALA A 150 -18.49 -7.49 -19.22
N MET A 151 -18.74 -7.61 -20.54
CA MET A 151 -18.08 -6.82 -21.58
C MET A 151 -18.44 -5.34 -21.55
N GLN A 152 -19.64 -4.98 -21.10
CA GLN A 152 -20.04 -3.58 -20.93
C GLN A 152 -19.39 -2.90 -19.70
N ARG A 153 -18.89 -3.70 -18.78
CA ARG A 153 -18.28 -3.24 -17.51
C ARG A 153 -16.75 -3.17 -17.57
N LEU A 154 -16.14 -3.76 -18.57
CA LEU A 154 -14.70 -3.67 -18.86
C LEU A 154 -14.39 -2.48 -19.76
#